data_d34b4f98590f996b939a85b524718904
#
_entry.id   d34b4f98590f996b939a85b524718904
#
_cell.length_a   1.000
_cell.length_b   1.000
_cell.length_c   1.000
_cell.angle_alpha   90.00
_cell.angle_beta   90.00
_cell.angle_gamma   90.00
#
_symmetry.space_group_name_H-M   'P 1'
#
loop_
_entity.id
_entity.type
_entity.pdbx_description
1 polymer ?
#
loop_
_entity_poly.entity_id
_entity_poly.type
_entity_poly.pdbx_seq_one_letter_code
_entity_poly.pdbx_strand_id
1 'polypeptide(L)'
;MNKLVKRRIERLASHGQIDVLAGGLKGIEKESVRVFADGKLADTPHPAELGSAMSNQFITTDFSEALLEFVTPAYASTWETLRVLCEIHQFSYDRLEDELL
;
A
#
# COMPACT_ATOMS: atom_id res chain seq x y z
N MET A 1 25.25 -0.28 2.60
CA MET A 1 24.72 0.38 1.36
C MET A 1 25.59 -0.01 0.17
N ASN A 2 24.96 -0.31 -0.96
CA ASN A 2 25.67 -0.67 -2.20
C ASN A 2 26.59 0.48 -2.66
N LYS A 3 27.84 0.16 -3.02
CA LYS A 3 28.84 1.16 -3.47
C LYS A 3 28.37 2.00 -4.67
N LEU A 4 27.58 1.40 -5.57
CA LEU A 4 27.02 2.10 -6.73
C LEU A 4 25.98 3.14 -6.30
N VAL A 5 25.10 2.80 -5.36
CA VAL A 5 24.07 3.72 -4.84
C VAL A 5 24.75 4.90 -4.13
N LYS A 6 25.71 4.63 -3.26
CA LYS A 6 26.48 5.68 -2.57
C LYS A 6 27.09 6.66 -3.56
N ARG A 7 27.78 6.16 -4.58
CA ARG A 7 28.43 6.97 -5.62
C ARG A 7 27.44 7.81 -6.45
N ARG A 8 26.21 7.30 -6.68
CA ARG A 8 25.15 8.06 -7.37
C ARG A 8 24.61 9.19 -6.50
N ILE A 9 24.40 8.93 -5.20
CA ILE A 9 23.96 9.96 -4.25
C ILE A 9 25.03 11.06 -4.11
N GLU A 10 26.29 10.69 -3.95
CA GLU A 10 27.40 11.65 -3.89
C GLU A 10 27.48 12.52 -5.15
N ARG A 11 27.24 11.92 -6.32
CA ARG A 11 27.21 12.66 -7.58
C ARG A 11 26.04 13.65 -7.66
N LEU A 12 24.84 13.26 -7.21
CA LEU A 12 23.69 14.18 -7.13
C LEU A 12 23.97 15.33 -6.18
N ALA A 13 24.52 15.04 -4.99
CA ALA A 13 24.87 16.05 -4.00
C ALA A 13 25.92 17.04 -4.53
N SER A 14 26.97 16.56 -5.20
CA SER A 14 28.03 17.41 -5.76
C SER A 14 27.56 18.33 -6.88
N HIS A 15 26.44 18.01 -7.53
CA HIS A 15 25.82 18.85 -8.57
C HIS A 15 24.66 19.69 -8.05
N GLY A 16 24.43 19.75 -6.73
CA GLY A 16 23.33 20.52 -6.13
C GLY A 16 21.93 20.00 -6.49
N GLN A 17 21.82 18.72 -6.86
CA GLN A 17 20.57 18.11 -7.32
C GLN A 17 19.90 17.22 -6.27
N ILE A 18 20.37 17.25 -5.03
CA ILE A 18 19.84 16.40 -3.97
C ILE A 18 18.36 16.71 -3.67
N ASP A 19 17.95 17.96 -3.83
CA ASP A 19 16.58 18.41 -3.57
C ASP A 19 15.56 17.79 -4.55
N VAL A 20 16.00 17.35 -5.73
CA VAL A 20 15.15 16.63 -6.71
C VAL A 20 14.63 15.31 -6.12
N LEU A 21 15.41 14.67 -5.24
CA LEU A 21 15.00 13.43 -4.56
C LEU A 21 13.95 13.69 -3.47
N ALA A 22 13.94 14.88 -2.88
CA ALA A 22 12.98 15.23 -1.84
C ALA A 22 11.60 15.61 -2.40
N GLY A 23 11.53 16.09 -3.65
CA GLY A 23 10.30 16.57 -4.29
C GLY A 23 9.42 15.51 -4.96
N GLY A 24 9.81 14.23 -4.89
CA GLY A 24 9.07 13.14 -5.55
C GLY A 24 7.69 12.88 -4.96
N LEU A 25 6.75 12.47 -5.80
CA LEU A 25 5.47 11.93 -5.35
C LEU A 25 5.66 10.52 -4.76
N LYS A 26 4.87 10.19 -3.74
CA LYS A 26 4.94 8.92 -3.03
C LYS A 26 3.55 8.30 -3.01
N GLY A 27 3.44 7.08 -3.52
CA GLY A 27 2.30 6.19 -3.37
C GLY A 27 2.72 4.94 -2.60
N ILE A 28 1.77 4.25 -2.00
CA ILE A 28 1.99 2.99 -1.27
C ILE A 28 1.02 1.96 -1.82
N GLU A 29 1.55 0.80 -2.09
CA GLU A 29 0.82 -0.44 -2.28
C GLU A 29 1.10 -1.33 -1.07
N LYS A 30 0.05 -1.76 -0.38
CA LYS A 30 0.16 -2.64 0.78
C LYS A 30 -0.67 -3.89 0.56
N GLU A 31 -0.01 -5.01 0.53
CA GLU A 31 -0.65 -6.32 0.45
C GLU A 31 -0.83 -6.93 1.84
N SER A 32 -1.98 -7.54 2.06
CA SER A 32 -2.30 -8.29 3.26
C SER A 32 -3.18 -9.47 2.93
N VAL A 33 -2.95 -10.59 3.59
CA VAL A 33 -3.77 -11.77 3.44
C VAL A 33 -4.84 -11.78 4.53
N ARG A 34 -6.10 -11.96 4.16
CA ARG A 34 -7.20 -12.12 5.11
C ARG A 34 -7.06 -13.44 5.85
N VAL A 35 -7.15 -13.38 7.17
CA VAL A 35 -7.08 -14.54 8.05
C VAL A 35 -8.22 -14.51 9.07
N PHE A 36 -8.61 -15.66 9.55
CA PHE A 36 -9.51 -15.77 10.70
C PHE A 36 -8.76 -15.53 12.03
N ALA A 37 -9.47 -15.32 13.10
CA ALA A 37 -8.89 -15.07 14.42
C ALA A 37 -7.97 -16.19 14.93
N ASP A 38 -8.13 -17.42 14.43
CA ASP A 38 -7.25 -18.56 14.72
C ASP A 38 -5.98 -18.61 13.82
N GLY A 39 -5.80 -17.62 12.95
CA GLY A 39 -4.66 -17.49 12.04
C GLY A 39 -4.77 -18.30 10.76
N LYS A 40 -5.88 -18.98 10.52
CA LYS A 40 -6.10 -19.68 9.26
C LYS A 40 -6.39 -18.71 8.13
N LEU A 41 -5.91 -19.04 6.95
CA LEU A 41 -6.20 -18.28 5.73
C LEU A 41 -7.72 -18.24 5.49
N ALA A 42 -8.26 -17.05 5.20
CA ALA A 42 -9.65 -16.91 4.83
C ALA A 42 -9.91 -17.58 3.48
N ASP A 43 -10.90 -18.45 3.44
CA ASP A 43 -11.38 -19.16 2.25
C ASP A 43 -12.72 -18.58 1.73
N THR A 44 -13.13 -17.44 2.32
CA THR A 44 -14.30 -16.67 1.93
C THR A 44 -14.05 -15.89 0.63
N PRO A 45 -15.10 -15.61 -0.15
CA PRO A 45 -15.00 -14.73 -1.31
C PRO A 45 -14.51 -13.33 -0.95
N HIS A 46 -14.03 -12.58 -1.95
CA HIS A 46 -13.75 -11.16 -1.76
C HIS A 46 -14.97 -10.43 -1.19
N PRO A 47 -14.82 -9.69 -0.07
CA PRO A 47 -15.96 -9.06 0.60
C PRO A 47 -16.69 -8.09 -0.35
N ALA A 48 -17.98 -8.34 -0.57
CA ALA A 48 -18.79 -7.53 -1.50
C ALA A 48 -18.87 -6.05 -1.11
N GLU A 49 -18.82 -5.77 0.19
CA GLU A 49 -18.86 -4.40 0.73
C GLU A 49 -17.60 -3.58 0.47
N LEU A 50 -16.50 -4.23 0.08
CA LEU A 50 -15.29 -3.56 -0.39
C LEU A 50 -15.38 -3.13 -1.86
N GLY A 51 -16.45 -3.48 -2.55
CA GLY A 51 -16.62 -3.26 -3.97
C GLY A 51 -15.96 -4.35 -4.82
N SER A 52 -16.06 -4.22 -6.13
CA SER A 52 -15.44 -5.18 -7.04
C SER A 52 -13.93 -5.01 -7.08
N ALA A 53 -13.19 -6.08 -6.80
CA ALA A 53 -11.73 -6.12 -6.93
C ALA A 53 -11.23 -5.80 -8.35
N MET A 54 -12.09 -5.94 -9.34
CA MET A 54 -11.74 -5.65 -10.74
C MET A 54 -11.89 -4.18 -11.12
N SER A 55 -12.62 -3.38 -10.33
CA SER A 55 -12.93 -1.98 -10.67
C SER A 55 -12.62 -0.99 -9.55
N ASN A 56 -12.37 -1.44 -8.34
CA ASN A 56 -11.97 -0.57 -7.24
C ASN A 56 -10.48 -0.19 -7.41
N GLN A 57 -10.21 1.12 -7.47
CA GLN A 57 -8.86 1.65 -7.67
C GLN A 57 -7.99 1.60 -6.41
N PHE A 58 -8.60 1.45 -5.24
CA PHE A 58 -7.92 1.55 -3.94
C PHE A 58 -7.83 0.22 -3.20
N ILE A 59 -8.76 -0.69 -3.47
CA ILE A 59 -8.85 -2.00 -2.82
C ILE A 59 -9.05 -3.05 -3.91
N THR A 60 -8.07 -3.89 -4.10
CA THR A 60 -8.07 -4.94 -5.12
C THR A 60 -7.57 -6.27 -4.54
N THR A 61 -7.45 -7.25 -5.37
CA THR A 61 -6.82 -8.55 -5.08
C THR A 61 -5.72 -8.79 -6.11
N ASP A 62 -4.84 -9.74 -5.85
CA ASP A 62 -3.80 -10.12 -6.80
C ASP A 62 -3.82 -11.64 -7.03
N PHE A 63 -2.78 -12.38 -6.67
CA PHE A 63 -2.65 -13.81 -6.96
C PHE A 63 -3.60 -14.73 -6.16
N SER A 64 -4.23 -14.23 -5.13
CA SER A 64 -5.14 -14.98 -4.24
C SER A 64 -6.36 -14.15 -3.88
N GLU A 65 -7.54 -14.76 -3.87
CA GLU A 65 -8.77 -14.10 -3.44
C GLU A 65 -8.74 -13.69 -1.96
N ALA A 66 -7.95 -14.38 -1.15
CA ALA A 66 -7.73 -14.01 0.25
C ALA A 66 -6.84 -12.76 0.41
N LEU A 67 -6.08 -12.37 -0.61
CA LEU A 67 -5.22 -11.20 -0.57
C LEU A 67 -6.03 -9.93 -0.84
N LEU A 68 -5.84 -8.93 0.02
CA LEU A 68 -6.26 -7.56 -0.24
C LEU A 68 -5.03 -6.70 -0.51
N GLU A 69 -5.05 -6.00 -1.62
CA GLU A 69 -4.06 -5.01 -1.99
C GLU A 69 -4.66 -3.62 -1.86
N PHE A 70 -4.05 -2.78 -1.04
CA PHE A 70 -4.43 -1.40 -0.84
C PHE A 70 -3.50 -0.50 -1.64
N VAL A 71 -4.07 0.36 -2.47
CA VAL A 71 -3.32 1.25 -3.36
C VAL A 71 -3.68 2.69 -3.03
N THR A 72 -2.71 3.51 -2.64
CA THR A 72 -2.92 4.94 -2.46
C THR A 72 -2.64 5.71 -3.75
N PRO A 73 -3.28 6.86 -3.96
CA PRO A 73 -2.75 7.85 -4.90
C PRO A 73 -1.34 8.31 -4.50
N ALA A 74 -0.63 8.90 -5.44
CA ALA A 74 0.68 9.46 -5.18
C ALA A 74 0.57 10.92 -4.75
N TYR A 75 1.13 11.26 -3.58
CA TYR A 75 1.14 12.59 -2.99
C TYR A 75 2.56 13.11 -2.78
N ALA A 76 2.72 14.43 -2.75
CA ALA A 76 3.97 15.06 -2.37
C ALA A 76 4.28 14.88 -0.88
N SER A 77 3.25 14.89 -0.05
CA SER A 77 3.35 14.70 1.40
C SER A 77 3.31 13.22 1.78
N THR A 78 4.32 12.75 2.50
CA THR A 78 4.34 11.41 3.11
C THR A 78 3.17 11.21 4.09
N TRP A 79 2.84 12.24 4.87
CA TRP A 79 1.72 12.21 5.81
C TRP A 79 0.38 12.01 5.13
N GLU A 80 0.18 12.65 4.00
CA GLU A 80 -1.06 12.51 3.23
C GLU A 80 -1.19 11.11 2.66
N THR A 81 -0.10 10.54 2.13
CA THR A 81 -0.08 9.15 1.66
C THR A 81 -0.41 8.17 2.79
N LEU A 82 0.19 8.33 3.98
CA LEU A 82 -0.09 7.49 5.13
C LEU A 82 -1.51 7.67 5.66
N ARG A 83 -2.03 8.89 5.69
CA ARG A 83 -3.42 9.17 6.10
C ARG A 83 -4.40 8.42 5.21
N VAL A 84 -4.23 8.51 3.90
CA VAL A 84 -5.10 7.80 2.96
C VAL A 84 -4.97 6.28 3.10
N LEU A 85 -3.76 5.74 3.30
CA LEU A 85 -3.60 4.32 3.58
C LEU A 85 -4.34 3.89 4.86
N CYS A 86 -4.25 4.69 5.92
CA CYS A 86 -5.00 4.43 7.17
C CYS A 86 -6.51 4.46 6.95
N GLU A 87 -7.01 5.40 6.17
CA GLU A 87 -8.44 5.49 5.84
C GLU A 87 -8.92 4.26 5.05
N ILE A 88 -8.15 3.80 4.06
CA ILE A 88 -8.44 2.57 3.32
C ILE A 88 -8.44 1.36 4.26
N HIS A 89 -7.48 1.29 5.15
CA HIS A 89 -7.37 0.23 6.16
C HIS A 89 -8.59 0.20 7.09
N GLN A 90 -8.95 1.34 7.65
CA GLN A 90 -10.08 1.47 8.56
C GLN A 90 -11.40 1.14 7.86
N PHE A 91 -11.60 1.66 6.65
CA PHE A 91 -12.75 1.33 5.82
C PHE A 91 -12.87 -0.18 5.59
N SER A 92 -11.74 -0.85 5.33
CA SER A 92 -11.72 -2.29 5.08
C SER A 92 -12.01 -3.08 6.33
N TYR A 93 -11.39 -2.74 7.46
CA TYR A 93 -11.64 -3.41 8.75
C TYR A 93 -13.10 -3.34 9.19
N ASP A 94 -13.76 -2.22 8.98
CA ASP A 94 -15.18 -2.05 9.30
C ASP A 94 -16.10 -3.01 8.51
N ARG A 95 -15.57 -3.69 7.48
CA ARG A 95 -16.31 -4.55 6.55
C ARG A 95 -15.79 -5.99 6.47
N LEU A 96 -14.76 -6.32 7.21
CA LEU A 96 -14.19 -7.67 7.22
C LEU A 96 -14.86 -8.63 8.20
N GLU A 97 -15.83 -8.15 9.01
CA GLU A 97 -16.51 -8.95 10.02
C GLU A 97 -15.53 -9.66 10.96
N ASP A 98 -15.41 -10.99 10.86
CA ASP A 98 -14.57 -11.83 11.72
C ASP A 98 -13.14 -12.05 11.15
N GLU A 99 -12.81 -11.42 10.03
CA GLU A 99 -11.51 -11.58 9.41
C GLU A 99 -10.53 -10.45 9.81
N LEU A 100 -9.24 -10.77 9.76
CA LEU A 100 -8.12 -9.86 10.08
C LEU A 100 -7.17 -9.77 8.89
N LEU A 101 -6.36 -8.69 8.87
CA LEU A 101 -5.30 -8.46 7.89
C LEU A 101 -3.92 -8.51 8.56
#